data_1cff264eb73650916c892337c708c675
#
_entry.id   1cff264eb73650916c892337c708c675
#
_cell.length_a   1.000
_cell.length_b   1.000
_cell.length_c   1.000
_cell.angle_alpha   90.00
_cell.angle_beta   90.00
_cell.angle_gamma   90.00
#
_symmetry.space_group_name_H-M   'P 1'
#
loop_
_entity.id
_entity.type
_entity.pdbx_description
1 polymer ?
#
loop_
_entity_poly.entity_id
_entity_poly.type
_entity_poly.pdbx_seq_one_letter_code
_entity_poly.pdbx_strand_id
1 'polypeptide(L)'
;MNRPERGQSRMAYTLYSFALITALLISSCQKDDSAIPSSSSIDASGVVKGSPSSGTSSGTTGGSTTGTTGATGSTGTSGATGKTGSTGVSGTIGQTGKTGSTTGTSSTSTNVVYKASAPISLSNQSNITISGDSINVGNGGTVGIQLSNCTNVHITKCKVMNSTNDGIQLNNCTNVTIDSCFITNVRAGVNAMFSTTVKVNSNQFLNMNGPFPSGNFVQFDNVNGGGCQIAYNKCEDIAGVAQHPQDGLSVYQSNGLPGDSIMVIGNYIRGGQVQHDSGGGAGIVLGDVGGTYQVARYNVLVNPGAVGAQVQGGSHIKMDHNTIFSTATPFTMTGIAYGNYSGAASSDVTISYNKVKYFQTSGAEMDAWWDPSTATQPLGWSTNILKANIDASILPSVIITLKH
;
A
#
# COMPACT_ATOMS: atom_id res chain seq x y z
N MET A 1 21.57 -57.55 -15.30
CA MET A 1 20.30 -56.93 -14.86
C MET A 1 20.67 -55.62 -14.21
N ASN A 2 20.62 -54.53 -14.99
CA ASN A 2 20.99 -53.17 -14.55
C ASN A 2 19.69 -52.43 -14.18
N ARG A 3 19.64 -51.90 -12.93
CA ARG A 3 18.59 -51.00 -12.51
C ARG A 3 18.90 -49.56 -13.05
N PRO A 4 17.95 -48.84 -13.61
CA PRO A 4 18.18 -47.46 -14.01
C PRO A 4 18.05 -46.52 -12.79
N GLU A 5 18.96 -45.56 -12.74
CA GLU A 5 19.05 -44.48 -11.75
C GLU A 5 17.85 -43.56 -11.79
N ARG A 6 17.15 -43.43 -10.64
CA ARG A 6 16.08 -42.45 -10.41
C ARG A 6 16.64 -41.19 -9.76
N GLY A 7 17.54 -40.50 -10.44
CA GLY A 7 18.21 -39.33 -9.84
C GLY A 7 18.00 -38.01 -10.57
N GLN A 8 17.64 -38.03 -11.86
CA GLN A 8 17.70 -36.81 -12.67
C GLN A 8 16.36 -36.06 -12.88
N SER A 9 15.22 -36.65 -12.54
CA SER A 9 13.92 -35.99 -12.81
C SER A 9 13.47 -35.00 -11.72
N ARG A 10 13.98 -35.08 -10.51
CA ARG A 10 13.59 -34.17 -9.43
C ARG A 10 14.26 -32.80 -9.48
N MET A 11 15.47 -32.71 -10.07
CA MET A 11 16.18 -31.44 -10.19
C MET A 11 15.62 -30.53 -11.29
N ALA A 12 15.07 -31.12 -12.36
CA ALA A 12 14.48 -30.37 -13.46
C ALA A 12 13.16 -29.67 -13.09
N TYR A 13 12.32 -30.30 -12.27
CA TYR A 13 11.06 -29.70 -11.83
C TYR A 13 11.27 -28.56 -10.84
N THR A 14 12.28 -28.63 -9.99
CA THR A 14 12.62 -27.55 -9.04
C THR A 14 13.13 -26.32 -9.77
N LEU A 15 13.95 -26.49 -10.80
CA LEU A 15 14.47 -25.38 -11.61
C LEU A 15 13.38 -24.71 -12.47
N TYR A 16 12.40 -25.47 -12.98
CA TYR A 16 11.28 -24.91 -13.74
C TYR A 16 10.33 -24.11 -12.83
N SER A 17 10.08 -24.55 -11.62
CA SER A 17 9.27 -23.81 -10.66
C SER A 17 9.93 -22.50 -10.24
N PHE A 18 11.25 -22.49 -10.04
CA PHE A 18 11.99 -21.28 -9.69
C PHE A 18 12.02 -20.25 -10.84
N ALA A 19 12.26 -20.71 -12.08
CA ALA A 19 12.25 -19.83 -13.25
C ALA A 19 10.87 -19.21 -13.50
N LEU A 20 9.80 -19.95 -13.23
CA LEU A 20 8.42 -19.44 -13.37
C LEU A 20 8.07 -18.41 -12.30
N ILE A 21 8.53 -18.62 -11.05
CA ILE A 21 8.34 -17.66 -9.94
C ILE A 21 9.04 -16.34 -10.28
N THR A 22 10.29 -16.38 -10.74
CA THR A 22 11.05 -15.18 -11.10
C THR A 22 10.41 -14.43 -12.26
N ALA A 23 9.93 -15.14 -13.29
CA ALA A 23 9.29 -14.52 -14.46
C ALA A 23 7.93 -13.86 -14.11
N LEU A 24 7.14 -14.46 -13.23
CA LEU A 24 5.84 -13.92 -12.79
C LEU A 24 5.98 -12.70 -11.88
N LEU A 25 7.00 -12.67 -11.01
CA LEU A 25 7.27 -11.52 -10.14
C LEU A 25 7.79 -10.31 -10.93
N ILE A 26 8.54 -10.53 -12.01
CA ILE A 26 9.00 -9.45 -12.91
C ILE A 26 7.83 -8.89 -13.74
N SER A 27 6.86 -9.72 -14.12
CA SER A 27 5.69 -9.26 -14.88
C SER A 27 4.75 -8.34 -14.06
N SER A 28 4.75 -8.43 -12.72
CA SER A 28 3.95 -7.56 -11.88
C SER A 28 4.47 -6.12 -11.79
N CYS A 29 5.74 -5.88 -12.16
CA CYS A 29 6.42 -4.59 -12.03
C CYS A 29 6.47 -3.76 -13.32
N GLN A 30 6.07 -4.29 -14.47
CA GLN A 30 6.00 -3.49 -15.70
C GLN A 30 4.67 -2.75 -15.77
N LYS A 31 4.62 -1.59 -15.13
CA LYS A 31 3.61 -0.58 -15.48
C LYS A 31 4.07 0.14 -16.74
N ASP A 32 3.21 0.15 -17.74
CA ASP A 32 3.43 1.03 -18.87
C ASP A 32 3.51 2.48 -18.36
N ASP A 33 4.65 3.10 -18.51
CA ASP A 33 4.81 4.56 -18.48
C ASP A 33 4.08 5.16 -19.70
N SER A 34 2.79 4.90 -19.84
CA SER A 34 1.97 5.63 -20.80
C SER A 34 1.88 7.07 -20.32
N ALA A 35 2.82 7.87 -20.80
CA ALA A 35 2.87 9.30 -20.64
C ALA A 35 1.46 9.89 -20.79
N ILE A 36 0.98 10.52 -19.73
CA ILE A 36 -0.17 11.42 -19.80
C ILE A 36 0.22 12.48 -20.84
N PRO A 37 -0.53 12.68 -21.93
CA PRO A 37 -0.23 13.76 -22.85
C PRO A 37 -0.31 15.06 -22.05
N SER A 38 0.82 15.76 -21.97
CA SER A 38 0.86 17.11 -21.45
C SER A 38 -0.17 17.93 -22.22
N SER A 39 -1.15 18.50 -21.52
CA SER A 39 -2.10 19.45 -22.07
C SER A 39 -1.34 20.59 -22.71
N SER A 40 -1.21 20.59 -24.03
CA SER A 40 -0.77 21.74 -24.77
C SER A 40 -1.82 22.85 -24.59
N SER A 41 -1.44 23.87 -23.89
CA SER A 41 -2.19 25.15 -23.92
C SER A 41 -2.23 25.65 -25.36
N ILE A 42 -3.41 25.68 -25.93
CA ILE A 42 -3.67 26.33 -27.23
C ILE A 42 -3.67 27.82 -26.95
N ASP A 43 -2.61 28.50 -27.35
CA ASP A 43 -2.58 29.96 -27.43
C ASP A 43 -3.23 30.38 -28.73
N ALA A 44 -4.14 31.36 -28.64
CA ALA A 44 -4.98 31.81 -29.73
C ALA A 44 -4.24 32.78 -30.68
N SER A 45 -3.17 32.32 -31.30
CA SER A 45 -2.61 33.04 -32.46
C SER A 45 -1.78 32.07 -33.31
N GLY A 46 -2.40 31.60 -34.40
CA GLY A 46 -1.74 30.75 -35.38
C GLY A 46 -0.68 31.47 -36.18
N VAL A 47 0.59 31.25 -35.86
CA VAL A 47 1.70 31.49 -36.81
C VAL A 47 2.77 30.45 -36.59
N VAL A 48 2.97 29.60 -37.59
CA VAL A 48 4.08 28.67 -37.71
C VAL A 48 5.35 29.42 -38.07
N LYS A 49 6.42 29.37 -37.32
CA LYS A 49 7.78 29.69 -37.78
C LYS A 49 8.81 28.68 -37.30
N GLY A 50 9.59 28.28 -38.26
CA GLY A 50 10.54 27.17 -38.22
C GLY A 50 11.82 27.42 -37.41
N SER A 51 12.50 26.30 -37.14
CA SER A 51 13.87 26.22 -36.60
C SER A 51 14.90 26.96 -37.48
N PRO A 52 16.03 27.39 -36.83
CA PRO A 52 17.29 26.71 -37.14
C PRO A 52 18.27 26.53 -35.98
N SER A 53 18.95 25.43 -36.09
CA SER A 53 20.33 24.97 -35.80
C SER A 53 21.35 25.83 -35.00
N SER A 54 22.04 25.11 -34.12
CA SER A 54 23.49 25.08 -33.80
C SER A 54 24.25 26.35 -33.42
N GLY A 55 25.00 26.23 -32.33
CA GLY A 55 26.10 27.14 -31.99
C GLY A 55 26.80 26.76 -30.69
N THR A 56 27.91 26.04 -30.83
CA THR A 56 28.98 25.85 -29.84
C THR A 56 29.68 27.16 -29.52
N SER A 57 30.00 27.41 -28.25
CA SER A 57 31.36 27.90 -27.90
C SER A 57 31.63 27.96 -26.40
N SER A 58 32.82 27.57 -26.12
CA SER A 58 33.63 27.55 -24.89
C SER A 58 33.96 28.96 -24.34
N GLY A 59 34.26 29.03 -23.02
CA GLY A 59 34.88 30.21 -22.42
C GLY A 59 34.98 30.10 -20.91
N THR A 60 36.05 29.92 -20.45
CA THR A 60 37.07 29.83 -19.43
C THR A 60 37.04 30.96 -18.38
N THR A 61 37.46 30.53 -17.16
CA THR A 61 38.25 31.23 -16.07
C THR A 61 37.58 32.31 -15.21
N GLY A 62 37.59 32.10 -13.90
CA GLY A 62 38.55 32.70 -12.96
C GLY A 62 37.91 33.56 -11.89
N GLY A 63 38.29 33.37 -10.64
CA GLY A 63 38.14 34.42 -9.65
C GLY A 63 37.83 33.96 -8.21
N SER A 64 38.86 33.62 -7.50
CA SER A 64 38.95 33.54 -6.02
C SER A 64 38.71 34.88 -5.37
N THR A 65 38.02 34.95 -4.24
CA THR A 65 38.49 35.72 -3.07
C THR A 65 37.76 35.36 -1.76
N THR A 66 38.55 35.21 -0.79
CA THR A 66 38.43 35.06 0.68
C THR A 66 37.69 36.20 1.40
N GLY A 67 37.10 35.87 2.54
CA GLY A 67 36.66 36.82 3.58
C GLY A 67 35.90 36.09 4.68
N THR A 68 36.51 35.68 5.69
CA THR A 68 36.92 36.06 7.04
C THR A 68 35.80 36.47 7.99
N THR A 69 35.64 35.60 9.02
CA THR A 69 35.35 35.83 10.46
C THR A 69 34.24 36.78 10.91
N GLY A 70 33.41 36.25 11.80
CA GLY A 70 32.61 37.02 12.75
C GLY A 70 32.07 36.13 13.86
N ALA A 71 32.59 36.36 15.03
CA ALA A 71 32.49 35.58 16.28
C ALA A 71 31.34 36.02 17.18
N THR A 72 31.01 35.11 18.09
CA THR A 72 30.66 35.26 19.52
C THR A 72 29.36 35.93 19.96
N GLY A 73 28.76 35.26 20.90
CA GLY A 73 27.93 35.76 21.98
C GLY A 73 26.57 35.04 22.06
N SER A 74 26.06 34.56 23.15
CA SER A 74 26.28 34.66 24.57
C SER A 74 25.36 33.68 25.30
N THR A 75 25.84 33.14 26.33
CA THR A 75 25.24 32.36 27.40
C THR A 75 23.97 32.99 28.00
N GLY A 76 22.96 32.16 28.28
CA GLY A 76 21.82 32.49 29.12
C GLY A 76 21.50 31.34 30.08
N THR A 77 21.74 31.57 31.34
CA THR A 77 21.73 30.70 32.51
C THR A 77 20.31 30.45 33.07
N SER A 78 20.08 29.22 33.53
CA SER A 78 19.42 28.76 34.77
C SER A 78 18.08 29.34 35.27
N GLY A 79 17.24 28.40 35.67
CA GLY A 79 16.10 28.56 36.63
C GLY A 79 15.42 27.21 36.78
N ALA A 80 15.71 26.48 37.72
CA ALA A 80 15.45 26.24 39.13
C ALA A 80 14.12 25.45 39.36
N THR A 81 14.30 24.21 39.80
CA THR A 81 13.69 23.47 40.91
C THR A 81 12.25 23.74 41.34
N GLY A 82 11.50 22.65 41.43
CA GLY A 82 10.24 22.53 42.18
C GLY A 82 9.77 21.08 42.17
N LYS A 83 10.09 20.35 43.03
CA LYS A 83 9.71 19.88 44.37
C LYS A 83 8.78 18.67 44.33
N THR A 84 9.32 17.58 44.84
CA THR A 84 8.79 16.33 45.40
C THR A 84 7.41 16.45 46.07
N GLY A 85 6.59 15.43 45.83
CA GLY A 85 5.39 15.12 46.60
C GLY A 85 5.17 13.61 46.65
N SER A 86 5.26 13.11 47.82
CA SER A 86 5.43 11.78 48.37
C SER A 86 4.11 11.06 48.64
N THR A 87 4.20 9.72 48.78
CA THR A 87 3.39 8.76 49.58
C THR A 87 1.99 8.48 49.07
N GLY A 88 1.60 7.28 48.64
CA GLY A 88 1.64 6.05 49.39
C GLY A 88 0.25 5.78 50.00
N VAL A 89 -0.44 4.72 49.62
CA VAL A 89 -1.14 3.82 50.53
C VAL A 89 -1.58 2.56 49.79
N SER A 90 -1.13 1.43 50.29
CA SER A 90 -1.60 0.08 50.07
C SER A 90 -3.07 -0.08 50.52
N GLY A 91 -3.89 -0.72 49.74
CA GLY A 91 -5.28 -1.04 50.07
C GLY A 91 -5.69 -2.39 49.55
N THR A 92 -5.97 -3.24 50.46
CA THR A 92 -6.19 -4.67 50.47
C THR A 92 -7.45 -5.13 49.71
N ILE A 93 -7.37 -6.31 49.19
CA ILE A 93 -8.36 -7.24 48.60
C ILE A 93 -9.75 -7.17 49.29
N GLY A 94 -10.77 -7.05 48.45
CA GLY A 94 -12.16 -7.29 48.84
C GLY A 94 -12.91 -7.92 47.67
N GLN A 95 -13.06 -9.23 47.68
CA GLN A 95 -13.86 -10.01 46.75
C GLN A 95 -15.33 -10.02 47.27
N THR A 96 -16.23 -9.43 46.54
CA THR A 96 -17.66 -9.79 46.64
C THR A 96 -18.29 -9.67 45.25
N GLY A 97 -18.80 -10.79 44.77
CA GLY A 97 -19.51 -10.88 43.51
C GLY A 97 -20.82 -10.08 43.56
N LYS A 98 -21.09 -9.38 42.46
CA LYS A 98 -22.43 -8.91 42.15
C LYS A 98 -22.65 -9.14 40.65
N THR A 99 -23.56 -10.04 40.35
CA THR A 99 -24.18 -10.21 39.04
C THR A 99 -24.72 -8.88 38.56
N GLY A 100 -23.96 -8.26 37.65
CA GLY A 100 -24.36 -7.04 36.95
C GLY A 100 -24.93 -7.43 35.60
N SER A 101 -26.20 -7.19 35.43
CA SER A 101 -26.92 -7.19 34.17
C SER A 101 -26.12 -6.45 33.11
N THR A 102 -25.68 -7.14 32.05
CA THR A 102 -25.14 -6.53 30.87
C THR A 102 -26.26 -5.82 30.12
N THR A 103 -26.47 -4.55 30.44
CA THR A 103 -27.13 -3.64 29.51
C THR A 103 -26.26 -3.55 28.26
N GLY A 104 -26.64 -4.30 27.25
CA GLY A 104 -26.07 -4.19 25.93
C GLY A 104 -26.20 -2.73 25.48
N THR A 105 -25.06 -2.05 25.41
CA THR A 105 -24.98 -0.78 24.67
C THR A 105 -25.28 -1.13 23.24
N SER A 106 -26.51 -0.96 22.82
CA SER A 106 -26.92 -0.94 21.42
C SER A 106 -26.09 0.16 20.76
N SER A 107 -25.08 -0.24 20.01
CA SER A 107 -24.40 0.67 19.10
C SER A 107 -25.46 1.14 18.11
N THR A 108 -25.98 2.32 18.31
CA THR A 108 -26.79 3.03 17.33
C THR A 108 -25.91 3.18 16.08
N SER A 109 -26.11 2.30 15.13
CA SER A 109 -25.62 2.48 13.77
C SER A 109 -26.21 3.80 13.28
N THR A 110 -25.45 4.86 13.35
CA THR A 110 -25.83 6.13 12.71
C THR A 110 -25.80 5.86 11.22
N ASN A 111 -26.96 5.62 10.63
CA ASN A 111 -27.09 5.52 9.19
C ASN A 111 -26.55 6.81 8.56
N VAL A 112 -25.45 6.73 7.86
CA VAL A 112 -24.94 7.86 7.08
C VAL A 112 -25.97 8.13 5.99
N VAL A 113 -26.60 9.29 6.01
CA VAL A 113 -27.50 9.72 4.92
C VAL A 113 -26.63 10.27 3.82
N TYR A 114 -26.54 9.53 2.71
CA TYR A 114 -25.79 9.95 1.54
C TYR A 114 -26.60 10.89 0.67
N LYS A 115 -25.95 11.93 0.14
CA LYS A 115 -26.49 12.79 -0.91
C LYS A 115 -26.02 12.30 -2.28
N ALA A 116 -26.96 12.02 -3.17
CA ALA A 116 -26.59 11.69 -4.55
C ALA A 116 -25.82 12.84 -5.22
N SER A 117 -24.68 12.53 -5.80
CA SER A 117 -23.78 13.50 -6.43
C SER A 117 -23.25 12.97 -7.75
N ALA A 118 -23.00 13.88 -8.70
CA ALA A 118 -22.19 13.59 -9.87
C ALA A 118 -20.72 13.35 -9.48
N PRO A 119 -19.90 12.77 -10.36
CA PRO A 119 -18.46 12.71 -10.17
C PRO A 119 -17.86 14.09 -9.85
N ILE A 120 -16.93 14.13 -8.91
CA ILE A 120 -16.31 15.37 -8.43
C ILE A 120 -14.92 15.49 -9.04
N SER A 121 -14.63 16.60 -9.69
CA SER A 121 -13.30 16.93 -10.19
C SER A 121 -12.88 18.33 -9.71
N LEU A 122 -11.80 18.40 -8.93
CA LEU A 122 -11.29 19.66 -8.37
C LEU A 122 -9.80 19.84 -8.72
N SER A 123 -9.44 21.06 -9.04
CA SER A 123 -8.05 21.43 -9.31
C SER A 123 -7.66 22.72 -8.60
N ASN A 124 -6.42 22.76 -8.09
CA ASN A 124 -5.83 23.95 -7.45
C ASN A 124 -6.68 24.48 -6.27
N GLN A 125 -7.31 23.59 -5.53
CA GLN A 125 -8.17 23.96 -4.41
C GLN A 125 -7.49 23.64 -3.07
N SER A 126 -7.88 24.33 -2.02
CA SER A 126 -7.35 24.08 -0.68
C SER A 126 -8.40 24.19 0.42
N ASN A 127 -8.14 23.52 1.54
CA ASN A 127 -8.97 23.56 2.75
C ASN A 127 -10.42 23.11 2.47
N ILE A 128 -10.58 21.97 1.81
CA ILE A 128 -11.89 21.44 1.39
C ILE A 128 -12.23 20.18 2.16
N THR A 129 -13.51 20.04 2.46
CA THR A 129 -14.11 18.78 2.90
C THR A 129 -15.15 18.31 1.89
N ILE A 130 -14.99 17.08 1.40
CA ILE A 130 -15.97 16.34 0.58
C ILE A 130 -16.58 15.28 1.50
N SER A 131 -17.87 15.37 1.77
CA SER A 131 -18.49 14.52 2.79
C SER A 131 -19.93 14.15 2.52
N GLY A 132 -20.25 12.85 2.72
CA GLY A 132 -21.62 12.35 2.61
C GLY A 132 -22.13 12.22 1.19
N ASP A 133 -21.26 12.30 0.18
CA ASP A 133 -21.66 12.17 -1.21
C ASP A 133 -21.76 10.69 -1.63
N SER A 134 -22.82 10.36 -2.37
CA SER A 134 -23.00 9.07 -3.05
C SER A 134 -22.83 9.27 -4.55
N ILE A 135 -21.71 8.84 -5.08
CA ILE A 135 -21.29 8.98 -6.45
C ILE A 135 -21.40 7.64 -7.15
N ASN A 136 -22.40 7.50 -8.03
CA ASN A 136 -22.54 6.35 -8.91
C ASN A 136 -22.17 6.78 -10.34
N VAL A 137 -21.03 6.27 -10.83
CA VAL A 137 -20.51 6.64 -12.14
C VAL A 137 -21.27 5.92 -13.28
N GLY A 138 -22.02 4.85 -12.97
CA GLY A 138 -22.86 4.15 -13.96
C GLY A 138 -22.05 3.38 -15.01
N ASN A 139 -20.92 2.78 -14.62
CA ASN A 139 -20.00 2.02 -15.48
C ASN A 139 -19.33 2.90 -16.58
N GLY A 140 -19.32 4.21 -16.41
CA GLY A 140 -18.55 5.11 -17.26
C GLY A 140 -17.07 5.16 -16.88
N GLY A 141 -16.24 5.69 -17.80
CA GLY A 141 -14.78 5.82 -17.62
C GLY A 141 -14.34 7.02 -16.79
N THR A 142 -15.25 7.68 -16.09
CA THR A 142 -14.93 8.86 -15.27
C THR A 142 -14.45 8.44 -13.89
N VAL A 143 -13.45 9.10 -13.33
CA VAL A 143 -13.04 8.96 -11.93
C VAL A 143 -14.18 9.44 -11.02
N GLY A 144 -14.46 8.73 -9.95
CA GLY A 144 -15.50 9.14 -9.01
C GLY A 144 -15.19 10.46 -8.31
N ILE A 145 -14.02 10.57 -7.67
CA ILE A 145 -13.50 11.82 -7.09
C ILE A 145 -12.07 12.01 -7.59
N GLN A 146 -11.82 13.07 -8.34
CA GLN A 146 -10.52 13.43 -8.87
C GLN A 146 -10.02 14.75 -8.29
N LEU A 147 -8.83 14.72 -7.71
CA LEU A 147 -8.14 15.90 -7.17
C LEU A 147 -6.82 16.11 -7.90
N SER A 148 -6.54 17.34 -8.33
CA SER A 148 -5.26 17.73 -8.95
C SER A 148 -4.73 19.01 -8.32
N ASN A 149 -3.47 18.99 -7.87
CA ASN A 149 -2.81 20.14 -7.23
C ASN A 149 -3.59 20.70 -6.03
N CYS A 150 -4.27 19.84 -5.27
CA CYS A 150 -5.09 20.26 -4.12
C CYS A 150 -4.32 20.12 -2.81
N THR A 151 -4.65 20.97 -1.82
CA THR A 151 -3.97 20.98 -0.52
C THR A 151 -4.97 21.01 0.63
N ASN A 152 -4.68 20.29 1.71
CA ASN A 152 -5.53 20.23 2.92
C ASN A 152 -6.96 19.78 2.56
N VAL A 153 -7.11 18.59 1.98
CA VAL A 153 -8.41 18.04 1.60
C VAL A 153 -8.79 16.87 2.50
N HIS A 154 -10.03 16.87 2.95
CA HIS A 154 -10.62 15.76 3.68
C HIS A 154 -11.78 15.16 2.90
N ILE A 155 -11.64 13.91 2.47
CA ILE A 155 -12.71 13.12 1.85
C ILE A 155 -13.21 12.13 2.89
N THR A 156 -14.45 12.25 3.32
CA THR A 156 -14.97 11.42 4.40
C THR A 156 -16.42 11.01 4.19
N LYS A 157 -16.76 9.80 4.63
CA LYS A 157 -18.14 9.29 4.58
C LYS A 157 -18.77 9.37 3.19
N CYS A 158 -17.96 9.21 2.14
CA CYS A 158 -18.42 9.16 0.76
C CYS A 158 -18.64 7.72 0.30
N LYS A 159 -19.57 7.54 -0.63
CA LYS A 159 -19.79 6.30 -1.34
C LYS A 159 -19.46 6.50 -2.82
N VAL A 160 -18.53 5.72 -3.36
CA VAL A 160 -18.12 5.81 -4.77
C VAL A 160 -18.24 4.44 -5.41
N MET A 161 -18.93 4.36 -6.55
CA MET A 161 -19.23 3.07 -7.15
C MET A 161 -19.37 3.09 -8.66
N ASN A 162 -19.17 1.90 -9.25
CA ASN A 162 -19.48 1.57 -10.64
C ASN A 162 -18.72 2.45 -11.66
N SER A 163 -17.39 2.48 -11.54
CA SER A 163 -16.53 3.16 -12.51
C SER A 163 -15.58 2.17 -13.17
N THR A 164 -15.40 2.28 -14.48
CA THR A 164 -14.31 1.61 -15.19
C THR A 164 -12.96 2.33 -15.02
N ASN A 165 -12.94 3.42 -14.22
CA ASN A 165 -11.75 4.14 -13.77
C ASN A 165 -11.64 4.08 -12.24
N ASP A 166 -10.72 4.84 -11.65
CA ASP A 166 -10.49 4.86 -10.22
C ASP A 166 -11.68 5.42 -9.43
N GLY A 167 -11.89 4.90 -8.24
CA GLY A 167 -12.87 5.46 -7.31
C GLY A 167 -12.47 6.87 -6.87
N ILE A 168 -11.26 7.00 -6.32
CA ILE A 168 -10.66 8.28 -5.92
C ILE A 168 -9.25 8.36 -6.51
N GLN A 169 -8.95 9.46 -7.18
CA GLN A 169 -7.64 9.73 -7.77
C GLN A 169 -7.07 11.05 -7.25
N LEU A 170 -5.84 11.01 -6.77
CA LEU A 170 -5.06 12.17 -6.37
C LEU A 170 -3.88 12.35 -7.32
N ASN A 171 -3.64 13.56 -7.77
CA ASN A 171 -2.47 13.91 -8.57
C ASN A 171 -1.84 15.20 -8.05
N ASN A 172 -0.57 15.12 -7.62
CA ASN A 172 0.19 16.26 -7.08
C ASN A 172 -0.55 17.00 -5.94
N CYS A 173 -1.15 16.24 -5.03
CA CYS A 173 -1.88 16.78 -3.88
C CYS A 173 -1.03 16.73 -2.61
N THR A 174 -1.34 17.62 -1.65
CA THR A 174 -0.62 17.69 -0.38
C THR A 174 -1.59 17.68 0.80
N ASN A 175 -1.28 16.89 1.82
CA ASN A 175 -2.08 16.77 3.04
C ASN A 175 -3.54 16.41 2.74
N VAL A 176 -3.74 15.19 2.21
CA VAL A 176 -5.06 14.64 1.91
C VAL A 176 -5.37 13.50 2.85
N THR A 177 -6.55 13.55 3.45
CA THR A 177 -7.08 12.45 4.27
C THR A 177 -8.33 11.88 3.61
N ILE A 178 -8.39 10.57 3.45
CA ILE A 178 -9.53 9.83 2.93
C ILE A 178 -9.93 8.82 4.00
N ASP A 179 -11.09 8.99 4.62
CA ASP A 179 -11.54 8.09 5.66
C ASP A 179 -13.04 7.78 5.61
N SER A 180 -13.42 6.69 6.26
CA SER A 180 -14.82 6.32 6.46
C SER A 180 -15.63 6.22 5.15
N CYS A 181 -14.97 6.06 4.03
CA CYS A 181 -15.58 5.94 2.72
C CYS A 181 -15.86 4.47 2.37
N PHE A 182 -16.86 4.26 1.51
CA PHE A 182 -17.15 2.98 0.89
C PHE A 182 -16.94 3.09 -0.63
N ILE A 183 -16.04 2.26 -1.17
CA ILE A 183 -15.65 2.29 -2.57
C ILE A 183 -15.86 0.89 -3.14
N THR A 184 -16.63 0.78 -4.23
CA THR A 184 -16.98 -0.54 -4.78
C THR A 184 -17.14 -0.54 -6.29
N ASN A 185 -16.82 -1.68 -6.91
CA ASN A 185 -16.97 -1.91 -8.36
C ASN A 185 -16.31 -0.80 -9.19
N VAL A 186 -15.08 -0.47 -8.86
CA VAL A 186 -14.25 0.51 -9.58
C VAL A 186 -12.97 -0.16 -10.06
N ARG A 187 -12.23 0.46 -10.98
CA ARG A 187 -10.96 -0.06 -11.47
C ARG A 187 -9.96 -0.25 -10.33
N ALA A 188 -9.65 0.84 -9.62
CA ALA A 188 -8.87 0.85 -8.40
C ALA A 188 -9.56 1.73 -7.36
N GLY A 189 -9.40 1.42 -6.07
CA GLY A 189 -10.09 2.13 -5.01
C GLY A 189 -9.59 3.57 -4.84
N VAL A 190 -8.38 3.71 -4.33
CA VAL A 190 -7.65 4.99 -4.21
C VAL A 190 -6.34 4.88 -4.95
N ASN A 191 -6.10 5.77 -5.89
CA ASN A 191 -4.83 5.91 -6.59
C ASN A 191 -4.26 7.31 -6.31
N ALA A 192 -3.21 7.38 -5.48
CA ALA A 192 -2.53 8.63 -5.15
C ALA A 192 -1.20 8.70 -5.90
N MET A 193 -1.06 9.71 -6.76
CA MET A 193 0.12 9.90 -7.59
C MET A 193 0.81 11.22 -7.27
N PHE A 194 2.15 11.20 -7.19
CA PHE A 194 3.02 12.39 -7.02
C PHE A 194 2.60 13.30 -5.85
N SER A 195 2.00 12.72 -4.82
CA SER A 195 1.38 13.45 -3.73
C SER A 195 2.19 13.35 -2.44
N THR A 196 1.92 14.21 -1.47
CA THR A 196 2.63 14.24 -0.19
C THR A 196 1.66 14.21 0.99
N THR A 197 2.05 13.53 2.07
CA THR A 197 1.25 13.45 3.31
C THR A 197 -0.18 12.96 3.03
N VAL A 198 -0.29 11.76 2.45
CA VAL A 198 -1.59 11.15 2.12
C VAL A 198 -1.97 10.12 3.18
N LYS A 199 -3.19 10.18 3.66
CA LYS A 199 -3.77 9.22 4.61
C LYS A 199 -5.02 8.58 4.04
N VAL A 200 -5.03 7.26 3.95
CA VAL A 200 -6.17 6.46 3.51
C VAL A 200 -6.53 5.50 4.64
N ASN A 201 -7.46 5.91 5.51
CA ASN A 201 -7.68 5.24 6.78
C ASN A 201 -9.15 4.85 6.99
N SER A 202 -9.38 3.66 7.55
CA SER A 202 -10.72 3.21 7.98
C SER A 202 -11.78 3.22 6.87
N ASN A 203 -11.37 3.01 5.62
CA ASN A 203 -12.28 2.88 4.50
C ASN A 203 -12.68 1.42 4.29
N GLN A 204 -13.73 1.20 3.51
CA GLN A 204 -14.16 -0.11 3.06
C GLN A 204 -14.12 -0.17 1.53
N PHE A 205 -13.42 -1.17 1.02
CA PHE A 205 -13.25 -1.42 -0.40
C PHE A 205 -13.85 -2.77 -0.76
N LEU A 206 -14.66 -2.82 -1.80
CA LEU A 206 -15.30 -4.05 -2.26
C LEU A 206 -15.23 -4.17 -3.78
N ASN A 207 -14.62 -5.25 -4.28
CA ASN A 207 -14.50 -5.60 -5.69
C ASN A 207 -13.81 -4.53 -6.55
N MET A 208 -12.49 -4.51 -6.49
CA MET A 208 -11.68 -3.74 -7.43
C MET A 208 -11.56 -4.54 -8.73
N ASN A 209 -11.93 -3.92 -9.85
CA ASN A 209 -12.11 -4.65 -11.10
C ASN A 209 -10.87 -4.69 -12.00
N GLY A 210 -9.85 -3.87 -11.74
CA GLY A 210 -8.72 -3.79 -12.64
C GLY A 210 -9.10 -3.17 -14.00
N PRO A 211 -8.57 -3.61 -15.12
CA PRO A 211 -7.71 -4.77 -15.30
C PRO A 211 -6.25 -4.53 -14.87
N PHE A 212 -5.47 -5.62 -14.84
CA PHE A 212 -4.03 -5.52 -14.74
C PHE A 212 -3.46 -4.48 -15.76
N PRO A 213 -2.50 -3.61 -15.36
CA PRO A 213 -1.77 -3.54 -14.09
C PRO A 213 -2.44 -2.69 -12.99
N SER A 214 -3.74 -2.51 -13.01
CA SER A 214 -4.52 -1.80 -11.99
C SER A 214 -5.37 -2.76 -11.17
N GLY A 215 -6.16 -2.23 -10.21
CA GLY A 215 -7.05 -3.03 -9.39
C GLY A 215 -6.70 -3.01 -7.90
N ASN A 216 -5.79 -2.14 -7.50
CA ASN A 216 -5.42 -1.98 -6.11
C ASN A 216 -6.59 -1.42 -5.29
N PHE A 217 -6.74 -1.87 -4.03
CA PHE A 217 -7.59 -1.15 -3.09
C PHE A 217 -7.03 0.23 -2.81
N VAL A 218 -5.71 0.30 -2.58
CA VAL A 218 -4.98 1.56 -2.45
C VAL A 218 -3.62 1.41 -3.13
N GLN A 219 -3.29 2.38 -3.96
CA GLN A 219 -1.96 2.56 -4.52
C GLN A 219 -1.38 3.92 -4.14
N PHE A 220 -0.19 3.92 -3.57
CA PHE A 220 0.68 5.07 -3.48
C PHE A 220 1.73 4.97 -4.59
N ASP A 221 1.71 5.91 -5.52
CA ASP A 221 2.60 6.00 -6.65
C ASP A 221 3.37 7.32 -6.59
N ASN A 222 4.66 7.25 -6.27
CA ASN A 222 5.46 8.46 -6.00
C ASN A 222 4.87 9.34 -4.87
N VAL A 223 4.28 8.73 -3.86
CA VAL A 223 3.82 9.45 -2.66
C VAL A 223 4.99 9.62 -1.70
N ASN A 224 5.21 10.84 -1.24
CA ASN A 224 6.40 11.19 -0.48
C ASN A 224 6.08 11.93 0.81
N GLY A 225 7.04 11.95 1.73
CA GLY A 225 6.98 12.73 2.97
C GLY A 225 6.46 11.97 4.17
N GLY A 226 6.43 12.66 5.30
CA GLY A 226 5.96 12.12 6.57
C GLY A 226 4.45 12.06 6.69
N GLY A 227 3.98 11.25 7.67
CA GLY A 227 2.57 11.11 7.98
C GLY A 227 1.73 10.35 6.95
N CYS A 228 2.36 9.71 5.94
CA CYS A 228 1.65 8.92 4.94
C CYS A 228 1.17 7.59 5.54
N GLN A 229 -0.11 7.23 5.30
CA GLN A 229 -0.70 6.03 5.89
C GLN A 229 -1.71 5.35 4.97
N ILE A 230 -1.70 4.03 4.98
CA ILE A 230 -2.77 3.15 4.53
C ILE A 230 -3.16 2.30 5.74
N ALA A 231 -4.19 2.69 6.50
CA ALA A 231 -4.40 2.13 7.83
C ALA A 231 -5.84 1.75 8.13
N TYR A 232 -6.01 0.59 8.78
CA TYR A 232 -7.29 0.11 9.30
C TYR A 232 -8.41 0.00 8.25
N ASN A 233 -8.03 -0.16 6.98
CA ASN A 233 -8.99 -0.37 5.90
C ASN A 233 -9.48 -1.81 5.89
N LYS A 234 -10.69 -2.02 5.40
CA LYS A 234 -11.30 -3.31 5.15
C LYS A 234 -11.44 -3.51 3.65
N CYS A 235 -10.75 -4.47 3.11
CA CYS A 235 -10.59 -4.69 1.68
C CYS A 235 -11.06 -6.10 1.34
N GLU A 236 -12.01 -6.24 0.43
CA GLU A 236 -12.54 -7.54 0.02
C GLU A 236 -12.81 -7.59 -1.49
N ASP A 237 -12.24 -8.59 -2.15
CA ASP A 237 -12.61 -8.97 -3.50
C ASP A 237 -13.29 -10.33 -3.47
N ILE A 238 -14.55 -10.35 -3.89
CA ILE A 238 -15.35 -11.57 -3.93
C ILE A 238 -14.93 -12.39 -5.16
N ALA A 239 -14.55 -13.63 -4.93
CA ALA A 239 -14.14 -14.54 -5.99
C ALA A 239 -15.22 -14.64 -7.09
N GLY A 240 -14.82 -14.45 -8.35
CA GLY A 240 -15.70 -14.46 -9.51
C GLY A 240 -16.51 -13.19 -9.75
N VAL A 241 -16.37 -12.18 -8.89
CA VAL A 241 -17.02 -10.86 -9.04
C VAL A 241 -16.00 -9.80 -9.44
N ALA A 242 -14.92 -9.66 -8.66
CA ALA A 242 -13.80 -8.81 -9.03
C ALA A 242 -13.04 -9.43 -10.22
N GLN A 243 -12.74 -8.63 -11.22
CA GLN A 243 -12.32 -9.19 -12.49
C GLN A 243 -10.83 -9.29 -12.70
N HIS A 244 -9.97 -8.50 -12.15
CA HIS A 244 -8.52 -8.61 -12.37
C HIS A 244 -7.74 -7.61 -11.51
N PRO A 245 -7.84 -7.59 -10.17
CA PRO A 245 -6.99 -6.74 -9.34
C PRO A 245 -5.53 -7.20 -9.44
N GLN A 246 -4.60 -6.27 -9.41
CA GLN A 246 -3.18 -6.60 -9.41
C GLN A 246 -2.71 -6.87 -7.98
N ASP A 247 -2.51 -5.82 -7.20
CA ASP A 247 -2.08 -5.88 -5.82
C ASP A 247 -3.18 -5.34 -4.91
N GLY A 248 -3.24 -5.83 -3.68
CA GLY A 248 -4.18 -5.28 -2.71
C GLY A 248 -3.80 -3.85 -2.30
N LEU A 249 -2.67 -3.71 -1.60
CA LEU A 249 -2.10 -2.44 -1.19
C LEU A 249 -0.69 -2.32 -1.76
N SER A 250 -0.41 -1.28 -2.54
CA SER A 250 0.88 -1.08 -3.21
C SER A 250 1.52 0.25 -2.82
N VAL A 251 2.81 0.22 -2.49
CA VAL A 251 3.64 1.39 -2.22
C VAL A 251 4.76 1.44 -3.27
N TYR A 252 4.44 2.05 -4.42
CA TYR A 252 5.28 2.11 -5.60
C TYR A 252 6.11 3.40 -5.61
N GLN A 253 7.43 3.30 -5.78
CA GLN A 253 8.39 4.42 -5.88
C GLN A 253 8.20 5.52 -4.81
N SER A 254 7.67 5.17 -3.65
CA SER A 254 7.23 6.13 -2.63
C SER A 254 8.21 6.18 -1.45
N ASN A 255 8.35 7.36 -0.86
CA ASN A 255 9.37 7.61 0.15
C ASN A 255 8.81 8.25 1.41
N GLY A 256 8.89 7.51 2.53
CA GLY A 256 8.73 8.09 3.86
C GLY A 256 9.97 8.87 4.30
N LEU A 257 10.01 9.27 5.56
CA LEU A 257 11.12 9.98 6.17
C LEU A 257 11.77 9.16 7.30
N PRO A 258 13.03 9.41 7.64
CA PRO A 258 13.61 8.86 8.86
C PRO A 258 12.75 9.20 10.08
N GLY A 259 12.31 8.15 10.81
CA GLY A 259 11.43 8.32 11.97
C GLY A 259 9.95 8.56 11.66
N ASP A 260 9.57 8.74 10.39
CA ASP A 260 8.19 8.93 9.94
C ASP A 260 7.94 8.20 8.62
N SER A 261 7.95 6.89 8.70
CA SER A 261 7.78 5.99 7.55
C SER A 261 6.36 6.04 6.99
N ILE A 262 6.21 5.67 5.71
CA ILE A 262 4.91 5.33 5.15
C ILE A 262 4.38 4.08 5.85
N MET A 263 3.21 4.17 6.47
CA MET A 263 2.64 3.11 7.30
C MET A 263 1.51 2.37 6.58
N VAL A 264 1.68 1.08 6.33
CA VAL A 264 0.62 0.15 5.92
C VAL A 264 0.27 -0.69 7.14
N ILE A 265 -0.75 -0.28 7.91
CA ILE A 265 -0.96 -0.82 9.24
C ILE A 265 -2.41 -1.23 9.53
N GLY A 266 -2.58 -2.42 10.11
CA GLY A 266 -3.87 -2.86 10.67
C GLY A 266 -4.97 -3.07 9.63
N ASN A 267 -4.63 -3.25 8.37
CA ASN A 267 -5.61 -3.49 7.32
C ASN A 267 -6.09 -4.95 7.33
N TYR A 268 -7.34 -5.16 7.01
CA TYR A 268 -7.95 -6.47 6.76
C TYR A 268 -8.15 -6.66 5.27
N ILE A 269 -7.54 -7.69 4.70
CA ILE A 269 -7.60 -7.99 3.28
C ILE A 269 -8.12 -9.40 3.08
N ARG A 270 -9.20 -9.54 2.32
CA ARG A 270 -9.71 -10.82 1.85
C ARG A 270 -9.88 -10.81 0.35
N GLY A 271 -9.44 -11.88 -0.32
CA GLY A 271 -9.50 -11.98 -1.77
C GLY A 271 -8.32 -11.29 -2.44
N GLY A 272 -8.45 -10.92 -3.70
CA GLY A 272 -7.35 -10.60 -4.61
C GLY A 272 -6.99 -11.81 -5.45
N GLN A 273 -7.79 -12.87 -5.35
CA GLN A 273 -7.67 -14.04 -6.22
C GLN A 273 -8.21 -13.70 -7.58
N VAL A 274 -7.34 -13.61 -8.51
CA VAL A 274 -7.70 -13.28 -9.87
C VAL A 274 -7.45 -14.45 -10.78
N GLN A 275 -8.46 -14.73 -11.55
CA GLN A 275 -8.29 -15.52 -12.76
C GLN A 275 -7.66 -14.63 -13.82
N HIS A 276 -6.34 -14.37 -13.73
CA HIS A 276 -5.65 -13.66 -14.78
C HIS A 276 -4.51 -14.50 -15.35
N ASP A 277 -4.26 -14.36 -16.65
CA ASP A 277 -3.21 -15.04 -17.38
C ASP A 277 -1.79 -14.75 -16.87
N SER A 278 -1.62 -13.68 -16.09
CA SER A 278 -0.35 -13.26 -15.48
C SER A 278 -0.18 -13.62 -14.00
N GLY A 279 -1.15 -14.33 -13.40
CA GLY A 279 -0.94 -14.94 -12.08
C GLY A 279 -1.25 -14.11 -10.85
N GLY A 280 -2.04 -13.05 -10.94
CA GLY A 280 -2.47 -12.26 -9.77
C GLY A 280 -1.31 -11.56 -9.03
N GLY A 281 -1.64 -10.54 -8.26
CA GLY A 281 -0.68 -9.74 -7.49
C GLY A 281 -0.47 -10.21 -6.06
N ALA A 282 0.12 -9.34 -5.27
CA ALA A 282 0.30 -9.53 -3.84
C ALA A 282 -0.75 -8.79 -3.01
N GLY A 283 -1.04 -9.32 -1.81
CA GLY A 283 -1.90 -8.60 -0.87
C GLY A 283 -1.32 -7.25 -0.44
N ILE A 284 0.00 -7.22 -0.18
CA ILE A 284 0.74 -5.99 0.15
C ILE A 284 2.07 -6.01 -0.60
N VAL A 285 2.41 -4.88 -1.24
CA VAL A 285 3.71 -4.66 -1.90
C VAL A 285 4.39 -3.44 -1.31
N LEU A 286 5.61 -3.63 -0.83
CA LEU A 286 6.52 -2.57 -0.41
C LEU A 286 7.75 -2.53 -1.30
N GLY A 287 8.35 -1.34 -1.47
CA GLY A 287 9.56 -1.17 -2.26
C GLY A 287 9.38 -1.52 -3.73
N ASP A 288 8.16 -1.39 -4.24
CA ASP A 288 7.85 -1.63 -5.65
C ASP A 288 8.57 -0.58 -6.50
N VAL A 289 9.50 -1.06 -7.35
CA VAL A 289 10.46 -0.22 -8.10
C VAL A 289 11.25 0.74 -7.19
N GLY A 290 11.51 0.32 -5.93
CA GLY A 290 12.30 1.07 -4.96
C GLY A 290 11.47 1.84 -3.94
N GLY A 291 12.04 2.95 -3.42
CA GLY A 291 11.45 3.73 -2.34
C GLY A 291 12.12 3.49 -0.99
N THR A 292 11.77 4.32 -0.01
CA THR A 292 12.45 4.32 1.29
C THR A 292 11.49 4.52 2.46
N TYR A 293 11.88 4.02 3.64
CA TYR A 293 11.14 4.21 4.89
C TYR A 293 9.66 3.79 4.77
N GLN A 294 9.43 2.51 4.50
CA GLN A 294 8.09 1.93 4.38
C GLN A 294 7.92 0.82 5.42
N VAL A 295 6.77 0.76 6.05
CA VAL A 295 6.47 -0.24 7.09
C VAL A 295 5.11 -0.87 6.85
N ALA A 296 5.06 -2.22 6.74
CA ALA A 296 3.82 -2.99 6.78
C ALA A 296 3.74 -3.80 8.07
N ARG A 297 2.73 -3.54 8.91
CA ARG A 297 2.58 -4.25 10.18
C ARG A 297 1.14 -4.43 10.65
N TYR A 298 0.94 -5.49 11.41
CA TYR A 298 -0.35 -5.84 12.02
C TYR A 298 -1.49 -5.98 11.00
N ASN A 299 -1.17 -6.24 9.73
CA ASN A 299 -2.18 -6.51 8.72
C ASN A 299 -2.61 -7.97 8.79
N VAL A 300 -3.87 -8.25 8.46
CA VAL A 300 -4.42 -9.61 8.42
C VAL A 300 -4.93 -9.90 7.03
N LEU A 301 -4.39 -10.93 6.40
CA LEU A 301 -4.63 -11.27 5.00
C LEU A 301 -5.15 -12.71 4.88
N VAL A 302 -6.23 -12.89 4.15
CA VAL A 302 -6.81 -14.19 3.82
C VAL A 302 -7.00 -14.30 2.30
N ASN A 303 -6.33 -15.28 1.69
CA ASN A 303 -6.36 -15.52 0.24
C ASN A 303 -6.05 -14.25 -0.60
N PRO A 304 -4.97 -13.51 -0.32
CA PRO A 304 -4.77 -12.18 -0.86
C PRO A 304 -4.26 -12.12 -2.31
N GLY A 305 -3.95 -13.25 -2.94
CA GLY A 305 -3.45 -13.29 -4.32
C GLY A 305 -2.36 -14.33 -4.55
N ALA A 306 -1.48 -14.09 -5.50
CA ALA A 306 -0.34 -14.98 -5.76
C ALA A 306 0.67 -14.96 -4.60
N VAL A 307 0.93 -13.79 -4.05
CA VAL A 307 1.81 -13.57 -2.90
C VAL A 307 1.02 -12.93 -1.75
N GLY A 308 1.27 -13.38 -0.53
CA GLY A 308 0.65 -12.77 0.64
C GLY A 308 1.10 -11.33 0.83
N ALA A 309 2.39 -11.14 1.07
CA ALA A 309 3.02 -9.83 1.16
C ALA A 309 4.46 -9.90 0.61
N GLN A 310 4.92 -8.83 -0.04
CA GLN A 310 6.25 -8.81 -0.63
C GLN A 310 7.00 -7.50 -0.46
N VAL A 311 8.32 -7.60 -0.50
CA VAL A 311 9.25 -6.48 -0.64
C VAL A 311 10.03 -6.69 -1.93
N GLN A 312 9.96 -5.73 -2.86
CA GLN A 312 10.51 -5.85 -4.21
C GLN A 312 11.82 -5.08 -4.42
N GLY A 313 12.26 -4.34 -3.43
CA GLY A 313 13.47 -3.51 -3.46
C GLY A 313 13.42 -2.39 -2.42
N GLY A 314 14.21 -1.34 -2.62
CA GLY A 314 14.21 -0.14 -1.78
C GLY A 314 15.02 -0.27 -0.49
N SER A 315 14.96 0.73 0.38
CA SER A 315 15.77 0.78 1.60
C SER A 315 15.00 1.23 2.83
N HIS A 316 15.47 0.80 4.01
CA HIS A 316 14.78 1.06 5.29
C HIS A 316 13.34 0.57 5.28
N ILE A 317 13.13 -0.66 4.78
CA ILE A 317 11.81 -1.26 4.66
C ILE A 317 11.59 -2.28 5.76
N LYS A 318 10.41 -2.24 6.37
CA LYS A 318 10.06 -3.16 7.44
C LYS A 318 8.70 -3.82 7.21
N MET A 319 8.68 -5.15 7.32
CA MET A 319 7.46 -5.96 7.26
C MET A 319 7.40 -6.83 8.50
N ASP A 320 6.54 -6.48 9.46
CA ASP A 320 6.50 -7.21 10.73
C ASP A 320 5.09 -7.42 11.29
N HIS A 321 4.93 -8.48 12.10
CA HIS A 321 3.71 -8.80 12.84
C HIS A 321 2.44 -8.92 11.96
N ASN A 322 2.58 -9.22 10.66
CA ASN A 322 1.43 -9.50 9.82
C ASN A 322 0.99 -10.95 9.99
N THR A 323 -0.30 -11.21 9.78
CA THR A 323 -0.86 -12.56 9.82
C THR A 323 -1.43 -12.89 8.45
N ILE A 324 -0.90 -13.93 7.80
CA ILE A 324 -1.15 -14.23 6.39
C ILE A 324 -1.56 -15.69 6.23
N PHE A 325 -2.72 -15.92 5.66
CA PHE A 325 -3.22 -17.25 5.36
C PHE A 325 -3.71 -17.34 3.91
N SER A 326 -3.41 -18.45 3.23
CA SER A 326 -4.06 -18.78 1.95
C SER A 326 -4.20 -20.28 1.77
N THR A 327 -5.35 -20.68 1.24
CA THR A 327 -5.52 -22.00 0.64
C THR A 327 -4.88 -22.05 -0.74
N ALA A 328 -4.62 -23.24 -1.25
CA ALA A 328 -4.15 -23.41 -2.62
C ALA A 328 -5.23 -22.93 -3.62
N THR A 329 -4.83 -22.08 -4.55
CA THR A 329 -5.63 -21.61 -5.67
C THR A 329 -4.81 -21.71 -6.96
N PRO A 330 -5.40 -21.54 -8.15
CA PRO A 330 -4.62 -21.60 -9.40
C PRO A 330 -3.44 -20.63 -9.52
N PHE A 331 -3.33 -19.63 -8.61
CA PHE A 331 -2.32 -18.58 -8.71
C PHE A 331 -1.42 -18.45 -7.47
N THR A 332 -1.72 -19.14 -6.38
CA THR A 332 -0.96 -18.98 -5.14
C THR A 332 0.47 -19.51 -5.26
N MET A 333 1.41 -18.71 -4.77
CA MET A 333 2.85 -18.97 -4.86
C MET A 333 3.51 -19.02 -3.48
N THR A 334 3.50 -17.93 -2.72
CA THR A 334 4.15 -17.86 -1.40
C THR A 334 3.48 -16.83 -0.48
N GLY A 335 3.58 -17.06 0.82
CA GLY A 335 3.04 -16.13 1.81
C GLY A 335 3.84 -14.84 1.93
N ILE A 336 5.16 -14.93 2.03
CA ILE A 336 6.07 -13.78 2.02
C ILE A 336 7.08 -13.96 0.88
N ALA A 337 7.30 -12.90 0.10
CA ALA A 337 8.37 -12.84 -0.89
C ALA A 337 9.30 -11.64 -0.65
N TYR A 338 10.60 -11.83 -0.92
CA TYR A 338 11.59 -10.76 -0.87
C TYR A 338 12.65 -10.95 -1.94
N GLY A 339 12.97 -9.88 -2.66
CA GLY A 339 14.02 -9.82 -3.66
C GLY A 339 14.09 -8.45 -4.34
N ASN A 340 15.11 -8.23 -5.16
CA ASN A 340 15.28 -7.00 -5.94
C ASN A 340 14.75 -7.23 -7.36
N TYR A 341 13.45 -7.12 -7.56
CA TYR A 341 12.84 -7.50 -8.84
C TYR A 341 12.83 -6.40 -9.89
N SER A 342 12.95 -5.15 -9.48
CA SER A 342 12.86 -3.99 -10.40
C SER A 342 14.21 -3.32 -10.63
N GLY A 343 15.32 -4.01 -10.32
CA GLY A 343 16.67 -3.44 -10.41
C GLY A 343 17.02 -2.42 -9.32
N ALA A 344 16.08 -2.10 -8.44
CA ALA A 344 16.33 -1.24 -7.27
C ALA A 344 16.99 -2.07 -6.17
N ALA A 345 18.27 -1.86 -5.90
CA ALA A 345 18.98 -2.55 -4.84
C ALA A 345 18.32 -2.29 -3.48
N SER A 346 18.10 -3.35 -2.71
CA SER A 346 17.58 -3.21 -1.35
C SER A 346 18.69 -3.12 -0.32
N SER A 347 18.46 -2.31 0.71
CA SER A 347 19.33 -2.22 1.88
C SER A 347 18.51 -1.97 3.14
N ASP A 348 18.98 -2.48 4.27
CA ASP A 348 18.30 -2.31 5.56
C ASP A 348 16.82 -2.76 5.52
N VAL A 349 16.62 -3.99 5.06
CA VAL A 349 15.30 -4.62 5.02
C VAL A 349 15.12 -5.54 6.22
N THR A 350 14.03 -5.36 6.95
CA THR A 350 13.65 -6.22 8.08
C THR A 350 12.32 -6.92 7.78
N ILE A 351 12.32 -8.25 7.86
CA ILE A 351 11.09 -9.06 7.74
C ILE A 351 11.03 -10.00 8.95
N SER A 352 10.13 -9.73 9.90
CA SER A 352 10.19 -10.37 11.21
C SER A 352 8.81 -10.55 11.86
N TYR A 353 8.70 -11.58 12.70
CA TYR A 353 7.52 -11.84 13.56
C TYR A 353 6.19 -11.97 12.80
N ASN A 354 6.21 -12.22 11.49
CA ASN A 354 4.99 -12.50 10.74
C ASN A 354 4.52 -13.93 11.02
N LYS A 355 3.20 -14.16 11.06
CA LYS A 355 2.59 -15.48 11.15
C LYS A 355 2.06 -15.87 9.79
N VAL A 356 2.54 -16.98 9.24
CA VAL A 356 2.25 -17.35 7.85
C VAL A 356 1.87 -18.82 7.76
N LYS A 357 0.83 -19.07 6.95
CA LYS A 357 0.48 -20.39 6.43
C LYS A 357 -0.08 -20.22 5.03
N TYR A 358 0.68 -20.65 4.04
CA TYR A 358 0.38 -20.37 2.65
C TYR A 358 0.59 -21.61 1.79
N PHE A 359 -0.40 -21.95 0.97
CA PHE A 359 -0.34 -23.10 0.09
C PHE A 359 -0.19 -22.67 -1.37
N GLN A 360 0.80 -23.23 -2.06
CA GLN A 360 0.99 -23.05 -3.49
C GLN A 360 -0.13 -23.70 -4.31
N THR A 361 -0.20 -23.37 -5.59
CA THR A 361 -1.07 -24.03 -6.59
C THR A 361 -0.98 -25.55 -6.55
N SER A 362 0.19 -26.11 -6.26
CA SER A 362 0.41 -27.57 -6.13
C SER A 362 -0.19 -28.19 -4.86
N GLY A 363 -0.69 -27.36 -3.93
CA GLY A 363 -1.07 -27.78 -2.59
C GLY A 363 0.10 -27.91 -1.61
N ALA A 364 1.33 -27.66 -2.04
CA ALA A 364 2.50 -27.63 -1.14
C ALA A 364 2.50 -26.32 -0.33
N GLU A 365 2.90 -26.41 0.94
CA GLU A 365 3.04 -25.24 1.81
C GLU A 365 4.32 -24.46 1.44
N MET A 366 4.20 -23.15 1.19
CA MET A 366 5.27 -22.22 0.88
C MET A 366 5.00 -20.89 1.59
N ASP A 367 5.41 -20.81 2.83
CA ASP A 367 5.10 -19.67 3.69
C ASP A 367 5.95 -18.45 3.43
N ALA A 368 7.22 -18.65 3.09
CA ALA A 368 8.14 -17.53 2.87
C ALA A 368 9.29 -17.94 1.94
N TRP A 369 9.70 -17.03 1.11
CA TRP A 369 10.82 -17.17 0.20
C TRP A 369 11.55 -15.83 0.01
N TRP A 370 12.89 -15.89 -0.08
CA TRP A 370 13.67 -14.75 -0.55
C TRP A 370 14.57 -15.19 -1.69
N ASP A 371 14.90 -14.27 -2.57
CA ASP A 371 15.76 -14.53 -3.71
C ASP A 371 17.23 -14.24 -3.37
N PRO A 372 18.05 -15.27 -3.08
CA PRO A 372 19.45 -15.08 -2.74
C PRO A 372 20.32 -14.62 -3.92
N SER A 373 19.79 -14.67 -5.15
CA SER A 373 20.51 -14.19 -6.34
C SER A 373 20.44 -12.68 -6.50
N THR A 374 19.41 -12.05 -5.92
CA THR A 374 19.17 -10.60 -6.05
C THR A 374 19.33 -9.83 -4.75
N ALA A 375 19.15 -10.48 -3.60
CA ALA A 375 19.17 -9.83 -2.30
C ALA A 375 19.81 -10.70 -1.20
N THR A 376 20.38 -10.05 -0.18
CA THR A 376 20.80 -10.74 1.03
C THR A 376 19.59 -11.06 1.91
N GLN A 377 19.69 -12.13 2.72
CA GLN A 377 18.60 -12.46 3.64
C GLN A 377 18.23 -11.26 4.53
N PRO A 378 16.94 -10.91 4.65
CA PRO A 378 16.53 -9.75 5.43
C PRO A 378 16.73 -9.97 6.92
N LEU A 379 16.91 -8.89 7.66
CA LEU A 379 17.02 -8.93 9.12
C LEU A 379 15.75 -9.52 9.74
N GLY A 380 15.93 -10.32 10.79
CA GLY A 380 14.81 -10.92 11.51
C GLY A 380 14.09 -12.07 10.79
N TRP A 381 14.56 -12.54 9.64
CA TRP A 381 13.90 -13.59 8.85
C TRP A 381 13.53 -14.82 9.66
N SER A 382 14.44 -15.31 10.52
CA SER A 382 14.24 -16.49 11.35
C SER A 382 13.21 -16.31 12.48
N THR A 383 12.76 -15.10 12.74
CA THR A 383 11.73 -14.84 13.78
C THR A 383 10.30 -14.95 13.25
N ASN A 384 10.13 -15.15 11.93
CA ASN A 384 8.82 -15.40 11.36
C ASN A 384 8.29 -16.77 11.77
N ILE A 385 7.02 -16.84 12.12
CA ILE A 385 6.33 -18.08 12.50
C ILE A 385 5.74 -18.68 11.22
N LEU A 386 6.51 -19.55 10.58
CA LEU A 386 6.10 -20.30 9.41
C LEU A 386 5.34 -21.56 9.85
N LYS A 387 4.50 -22.11 8.96
CA LYS A 387 3.57 -23.21 9.28
C LYS A 387 2.71 -22.91 10.51
N ALA A 388 2.31 -21.66 10.64
CA ALA A 388 1.54 -21.19 11.75
C ALA A 388 0.21 -21.97 11.86
N ASN A 389 -0.24 -22.25 13.07
CA ASN A 389 -1.53 -22.88 13.29
C ASN A 389 -2.66 -21.84 13.15
N ILE A 390 -2.91 -21.42 11.92
CA ILE A 390 -3.94 -20.44 11.53
C ILE A 390 -4.73 -20.95 10.33
N ASP A 391 -5.91 -20.40 10.14
CA ASP A 391 -6.79 -20.66 9.00
C ASP A 391 -7.56 -19.38 8.62
N ALA A 392 -8.55 -19.50 7.75
CA ALA A 392 -9.33 -18.35 7.27
C ALA A 392 -10.10 -17.61 8.38
N SER A 393 -10.28 -18.20 9.56
CA SER A 393 -10.98 -17.58 10.70
C SER A 393 -10.18 -16.47 11.39
N ILE A 394 -8.92 -16.23 10.96
CA ILE A 394 -8.14 -15.05 11.38
C ILE A 394 -8.82 -13.72 10.98
N LEU A 395 -9.71 -13.74 9.99
CA LEU A 395 -10.64 -12.65 9.68
C LEU A 395 -12.09 -13.05 9.98
N PRO A 396 -12.93 -12.13 10.47
CA PRO A 396 -14.37 -12.37 10.59
C PRO A 396 -14.98 -12.80 9.25
N SER A 397 -16.07 -13.57 9.29
CA SER A 397 -16.77 -14.00 8.06
C SER A 397 -17.27 -12.80 7.21
N VAL A 398 -17.57 -11.69 7.84
CA VAL A 398 -17.96 -10.43 7.20
C VAL A 398 -17.01 -9.34 7.66
N ILE A 399 -16.23 -8.77 6.75
CA ILE A 399 -15.36 -7.63 7.03
C ILE A 399 -15.95 -6.32 6.51
N ILE A 400 -16.68 -6.35 5.41
CA ILE A 400 -17.40 -5.19 4.87
C ILE A 400 -18.73 -5.06 5.59
N THR A 401 -18.91 -3.96 6.31
CA THR A 401 -20.05 -3.75 7.20
C THR A 401 -20.93 -2.56 6.78
N LEU A 402 -20.47 -1.71 5.88
CA LEU A 402 -21.30 -0.65 5.32
C LEU A 402 -22.32 -1.31 4.39
N LYS A 403 -23.59 -1.25 4.78
CA LYS A 403 -24.70 -1.75 3.98
C LYS A 403 -25.09 -0.68 2.93
N HIS A 404 -25.47 -1.16 1.79
CA HIS A 404 -25.85 -0.35 0.61
C HIS A 404 -27.33 -0.01 0.67
#